data_019efb01d3c716a2a88ebc0cdf273494
#
_entry.id   019efb01d3c716a2a88ebc0cdf273494
#
_cell.length_a   1.000
_cell.length_b   1.000
_cell.length_c   1.000
_cell.angle_alpha   90.00
_cell.angle_beta   90.00
_cell.angle_gamma   90.00
#
_symmetry.space_group_name_H-M   'P 1'
#
loop_
_entity.id
_entity.type
_entity.pdbx_description
1 polymer ?
#
loop_
_entity_poly.entity_id
_entity_poly.type
_entity_poly.pdbx_seq_one_letter_code
_entity_poly.pdbx_strand_id
1 'polypeptide(L)'
;DLLKVKYYVALGNHETKWSDSGCTAFGEIFGGERFDFEHKGFLFLGFNSGPLMRMAYGHVVPQDIRWMTERMNQYNTGDPQQNKPVILVTHYPMIEGDVDNWYEVTDAVRPYNIRLFIGGHYHRNRDLRYDGIPGVLMRSNLCDKDGKPGYGIYEITKDSIRVYTQRIGEPKKQWAGFSLTESYYERNGKAEKYPDFSVNKEYPQVKEQWITKTGVGIYCSPAVEKDKVFIGDDMGYLTAYALKDGKALWRFQSGKRIVGTPAVSEGIVVFGSADCKIYGLNAQNGNLLWTVETSEPVLGAVTIDNGTAYIGASDHTFRAINTCNGEIKWTFTGVKGYIETKPLVTDSKVIFGAWDNTLYALNKADGRELWKWTGGL
;
A
#
# COMPACT_ATOMS: atom_id res chain seq x y z
N ASP A 1 4.60 6.63 27.60
CA ASP A 1 3.40 7.35 27.11
C ASP A 1 3.24 8.68 27.85
N LEU A 2 3.51 9.80 27.15
CA LEU A 2 3.26 11.14 27.67
C LEU A 2 1.77 11.54 27.50
N LEU A 3 1.06 10.91 26.56
CA LEU A 3 -0.36 11.17 26.31
C LEU A 3 -1.23 10.34 27.25
N LYS A 4 -2.07 11.01 28.03
CA LYS A 4 -3.06 10.38 28.93
C LYS A 4 -4.44 10.21 28.27
N VAL A 5 -4.53 10.44 26.97
CA VAL A 5 -5.75 10.33 26.17
C VAL A 5 -5.54 9.31 25.07
N LYS A 6 -6.61 8.64 24.66
CA LYS A 6 -6.57 7.76 23.49
C LYS A 6 -6.23 8.57 22.25
N TYR A 7 -5.30 8.07 21.46
CA TYR A 7 -4.90 8.68 20.21
C TYR A 7 -4.90 7.65 19.08
N TYR A 8 -4.96 8.13 17.86
CA TYR A 8 -4.96 7.33 16.65
C TYR A 8 -3.93 7.90 15.68
N VAL A 9 -3.28 7.04 14.94
CA VAL A 9 -2.22 7.43 14.00
C VAL A 9 -2.64 7.00 12.59
N ALA A 10 -2.66 7.95 11.66
CA ALA A 10 -2.82 7.66 10.23
C ALA A 10 -1.43 7.56 9.60
N LEU A 11 -1.24 6.56 8.72
CA LEU A 11 0.01 6.40 7.98
C LEU A 11 0.24 7.55 7.01
N GLY A 12 1.48 8.01 6.95
CA GLY A 12 1.95 8.92 5.90
C GLY A 12 2.82 8.19 4.87
N ASN A 13 3.28 8.94 3.87
CA ASN A 13 4.15 8.40 2.83
C ASN A 13 5.52 7.94 3.37
N HIS A 14 5.97 8.47 4.49
CA HIS A 14 7.22 8.02 5.10
C HIS A 14 7.09 6.64 5.74
N GLU A 15 5.95 6.28 6.28
CA GLU A 15 5.66 4.96 6.82
C GLU A 15 5.33 3.93 5.74
N THR A 16 4.82 4.36 4.58
CA THR A 16 4.42 3.47 3.50
C THR A 16 5.48 3.34 2.42
N LYS A 17 5.93 4.46 1.86
CA LYS A 17 6.86 4.53 0.73
C LYS A 17 8.29 4.15 1.11
N TRP A 18 8.73 4.51 2.33
CA TRP A 18 10.09 4.32 2.81
C TRP A 18 10.25 3.17 3.79
N SER A 19 9.20 2.37 3.96
CA SER A 19 9.18 1.22 4.85
C SER A 19 9.92 0.04 4.22
N ASP A 20 10.91 -0.49 4.92
CA ASP A 20 11.58 -1.75 4.62
C ASP A 20 10.75 -2.98 5.03
N SER A 21 9.71 -2.76 5.83
CA SER A 21 8.77 -3.78 6.27
C SER A 21 7.50 -3.88 5.41
N GLY A 22 7.35 -3.08 4.35
CA GLY A 22 6.10 -2.99 3.61
C GLY A 22 4.91 -2.59 4.49
N CYS A 23 5.09 -1.66 5.41
CA CYS A 23 4.14 -1.17 6.43
C CYS A 23 3.80 -2.15 7.56
N THR A 24 4.30 -3.36 7.58
CA THR A 24 3.90 -4.33 8.63
C THR A 24 4.34 -3.92 10.02
N ALA A 25 5.50 -3.27 10.17
CA ALA A 25 5.98 -2.73 11.45
C ALA A 25 5.05 -1.66 12.03
N PHE A 26 4.44 -0.81 11.19
CA PHE A 26 3.43 0.15 11.64
C PHE A 26 2.23 -0.57 12.26
N GLY A 27 1.73 -1.61 11.59
CA GLY A 27 0.62 -2.42 12.09
C GLY A 27 0.92 -3.08 13.44
N GLU A 28 2.15 -3.53 13.66
CA GLU A 28 2.60 -4.11 14.94
C GLU A 28 2.66 -3.07 16.07
N ILE A 29 3.10 -1.85 15.77
CA ILE A 29 3.23 -0.78 16.77
C ILE A 29 1.88 -0.14 17.11
N PHE A 30 1.03 0.13 16.10
CA PHE A 30 -0.21 0.90 16.25
C PHE A 30 -1.49 0.05 16.13
N GLY A 31 -1.37 -1.27 15.94
CA GLY A 31 -2.50 -2.19 15.90
C GLY A 31 -3.17 -2.33 14.53
N GLY A 32 -2.66 -1.68 13.48
CA GLY A 32 -3.16 -1.80 12.11
C GLY A 32 -2.96 -0.53 11.28
N GLU A 33 -3.22 -0.64 10.00
CA GLU A 33 -3.14 0.47 9.04
C GLU A 33 -4.44 1.29 8.98
N ARG A 34 -5.49 0.85 9.71
CA ARG A 34 -6.81 1.45 9.80
C ARG A 34 -7.19 1.67 11.23
N PHE A 35 -8.04 2.66 11.47
CA PHE A 35 -8.72 2.83 12.74
C PHE A 35 -10.13 3.34 12.55
N ASP A 36 -11.01 3.04 13.50
CA ASP A 36 -12.30 3.67 13.62
C ASP A 36 -12.66 3.93 15.09
N PHE A 37 -13.45 4.95 15.30
CA PHE A 37 -14.07 5.22 16.59
C PHE A 37 -15.29 6.12 16.43
N GLU A 38 -16.20 5.99 17.40
CA GLU A 38 -17.35 6.88 17.52
C GLU A 38 -17.12 7.88 18.65
N HIS A 39 -17.42 9.14 18.40
CA HIS A 39 -17.34 10.18 19.42
C HIS A 39 -18.44 11.22 19.23
N LYS A 40 -19.28 11.39 20.27
CA LYS A 40 -20.36 12.42 20.31
C LYS A 40 -21.23 12.43 19.05
N GLY A 41 -21.61 11.26 18.56
CA GLY A 41 -22.47 11.12 17.39
C GLY A 41 -21.80 11.29 16.03
N PHE A 42 -20.46 11.28 15.98
CA PHE A 42 -19.67 11.23 14.74
C PHE A 42 -18.91 9.90 14.66
N LEU A 43 -18.86 9.33 13.47
CA LEU A 43 -17.94 8.24 13.14
C LEU A 43 -16.66 8.81 12.53
N PHE A 44 -15.53 8.39 13.04
CA PHE A 44 -14.20 8.70 12.48
C PHE A 44 -13.61 7.44 11.88
N LEU A 45 -13.15 7.52 10.63
CA LEU A 45 -12.48 6.43 9.92
C LEU A 45 -11.13 6.91 9.41
N GLY A 46 -10.05 6.24 9.85
CA GLY A 46 -8.71 6.46 9.32
C GLY A 46 -8.28 5.26 8.47
N PHE A 47 -7.65 5.52 7.32
CA PHE A 47 -7.22 4.51 6.37
C PHE A 47 -5.93 4.90 5.67
N ASN A 48 -5.24 3.90 5.13
CA ASN A 48 -4.02 4.10 4.37
C ASN A 48 -4.33 4.64 2.97
N SER A 49 -3.70 5.75 2.61
CA SER A 49 -3.78 6.36 1.28
C SER A 49 -2.38 6.56 0.66
N GLY A 50 -1.35 6.08 1.34
CA GLY A 50 0.03 6.25 0.90
C GLY A 50 0.43 5.25 -0.18
N PRO A 51 1.47 5.57 -0.96
CA PRO A 51 2.04 4.64 -1.90
C PRO A 51 2.80 3.53 -1.16
N LEU A 52 2.68 2.30 -1.64
CA LEU A 52 3.51 1.20 -1.16
C LEU A 52 4.76 1.08 -2.05
N MET A 53 5.87 0.60 -1.49
CA MET A 53 7.08 0.24 -2.23
C MET A 53 7.57 1.30 -3.24
N ARG A 54 7.67 2.55 -2.79
CA ARG A 54 8.20 3.67 -3.59
C ARG A 54 7.42 4.02 -4.84
N MET A 55 6.16 3.63 -4.91
CA MET A 55 5.26 4.11 -5.95
C MET A 55 5.18 5.65 -5.92
N ALA A 56 4.87 6.27 -7.05
CA ALA A 56 4.81 7.73 -7.16
C ALA A 56 3.57 8.29 -6.45
N TYR A 57 2.42 7.68 -6.71
CA TYR A 57 1.11 8.11 -6.22
C TYR A 57 0.65 7.25 -5.05
N GLY A 58 -0.18 7.84 -4.19
CA GLY A 58 -0.96 7.10 -3.22
C GLY A 58 -1.98 6.20 -3.91
N HIS A 59 -2.42 5.17 -3.19
CA HIS A 59 -3.44 4.24 -3.64
C HIS A 59 -4.23 3.75 -2.43
N VAL A 60 -5.56 3.74 -2.55
CA VAL A 60 -6.43 3.15 -1.52
C VAL A 60 -6.86 1.76 -1.99
N VAL A 61 -6.38 0.75 -1.30
CA VAL A 61 -6.63 -0.64 -1.69
C VAL A 61 -8.13 -0.99 -1.61
N PRO A 62 -8.64 -1.86 -2.49
CA PRO A 62 -10.06 -2.20 -2.56
C PRO A 62 -10.65 -2.71 -1.24
N GLN A 63 -9.88 -3.43 -0.44
CA GLN A 63 -10.33 -3.91 0.87
C GLN A 63 -10.52 -2.77 1.89
N ASP A 64 -9.81 -1.65 1.76
CA ASP A 64 -10.01 -0.48 2.62
C ASP A 64 -11.27 0.30 2.23
N ILE A 65 -11.50 0.46 0.93
CA ILE A 65 -12.74 1.06 0.40
C ILE A 65 -13.95 0.24 0.88
N ARG A 66 -13.90 -1.08 0.76
CA ARG A 66 -14.96 -1.97 1.24
C ARG A 66 -15.16 -1.86 2.76
N TRP A 67 -14.06 -1.91 3.54
CA TRP A 67 -14.12 -1.76 4.99
C TRP A 67 -14.78 -0.44 5.41
N MET A 68 -14.43 0.69 4.79
CA MET A 68 -15.06 1.99 5.06
C MET A 68 -16.57 1.95 4.83
N THR A 69 -17.01 1.42 3.69
CA THR A 69 -18.43 1.33 3.36
C THR A 69 -19.19 0.40 4.32
N GLU A 70 -18.62 -0.73 4.67
CA GLU A 70 -19.18 -1.66 5.68
C GLU A 70 -19.32 -0.99 7.06
N ARG A 71 -18.29 -0.26 7.51
CA ARG A 71 -18.35 0.46 8.80
C ARG A 71 -19.38 1.57 8.79
N MET A 72 -19.50 2.34 7.70
CA MET A 72 -20.53 3.37 7.56
C MET A 72 -21.94 2.77 7.52
N ASN A 73 -22.14 1.64 6.84
CA ASN A 73 -23.42 0.92 6.85
C ASN A 73 -23.80 0.45 8.26
N GLN A 74 -22.86 -0.15 9.00
CA GLN A 74 -23.08 -0.58 10.39
C GLN A 74 -23.42 0.61 11.31
N TYR A 75 -22.71 1.74 11.14
CA TYR A 75 -22.93 2.95 11.91
C TYR A 75 -24.32 3.54 11.67
N ASN A 76 -24.81 3.53 10.45
CA ASN A 76 -26.13 4.03 10.07
C ASN A 76 -27.27 3.06 10.37
N THR A 77 -26.99 1.85 10.89
CA THR A 77 -27.99 0.82 11.28
C THR A 77 -29.05 0.50 10.23
N GLY A 78 -28.68 0.65 8.94
CA GLY A 78 -29.56 0.34 7.81
C GLY A 78 -30.71 1.32 7.58
N ASP A 79 -30.78 2.43 8.33
CA ASP A 79 -31.77 3.49 8.10
C ASP A 79 -31.13 4.65 7.32
N PRO A 80 -31.41 4.76 6.01
CA PRO A 80 -30.88 5.85 5.20
C PRO A 80 -31.28 7.25 5.69
N GLN A 81 -32.33 7.38 6.47
CA GLN A 81 -32.80 8.66 7.01
C GLN A 81 -31.98 9.11 8.22
N GLN A 82 -31.30 8.20 8.90
CA GLN A 82 -30.44 8.56 10.04
C GLN A 82 -29.08 9.13 9.63
N ASN A 83 -28.67 8.97 8.43
CA ASN A 83 -27.47 9.52 7.75
C ASN A 83 -26.49 10.26 8.70
N LYS A 84 -25.95 9.52 9.68
CA LYS A 84 -25.12 10.06 10.76
C LYS A 84 -23.80 10.59 10.21
N PRO A 85 -23.24 11.68 10.78
CA PRO A 85 -22.07 12.34 10.25
C PRO A 85 -20.80 11.51 10.38
N VAL A 86 -19.98 11.50 9.31
CA VAL A 86 -18.72 10.78 9.24
C VAL A 86 -17.58 11.76 8.95
N ILE A 87 -16.45 11.56 9.59
CA ILE A 87 -15.18 12.25 9.32
C ILE A 87 -14.16 11.20 8.86
N LEU A 88 -13.53 11.46 7.72
CA LEU A 88 -12.50 10.60 7.15
C LEU A 88 -11.12 11.20 7.42
N VAL A 89 -10.16 10.35 7.79
CA VAL A 89 -8.79 10.75 8.10
C VAL A 89 -7.84 9.98 7.20
N THR A 90 -7.00 10.70 6.47
CA THR A 90 -6.05 10.14 5.53
C THR A 90 -4.80 11.01 5.47
N HIS A 91 -3.72 10.56 4.86
CA HIS A 91 -2.53 11.38 4.69
C HIS A 91 -2.55 12.14 3.36
N TYR A 92 -2.71 11.43 2.24
CA TYR A 92 -2.79 12.06 0.91
C TYR A 92 -4.18 12.65 0.67
N PRO A 93 -4.27 13.80 -0.01
CA PRO A 93 -5.56 14.31 -0.48
C PRO A 93 -6.15 13.40 -1.57
N MET A 94 -7.47 13.23 -1.56
CA MET A 94 -8.20 12.43 -2.54
C MET A 94 -8.41 13.21 -3.83
N ILE A 95 -7.32 13.53 -4.54
CA ILE A 95 -7.32 14.31 -5.79
C ILE A 95 -6.38 13.68 -6.82
N GLU A 96 -6.62 14.00 -8.09
CA GLU A 96 -5.73 13.68 -9.20
C GLU A 96 -4.30 14.18 -8.93
N GLY A 97 -3.31 13.35 -9.20
CA GLY A 97 -1.89 13.64 -8.99
C GLY A 97 -1.36 13.28 -7.60
N ASP A 98 -2.22 12.96 -6.64
CA ASP A 98 -1.83 12.50 -5.30
C ASP A 98 -2.24 11.05 -5.04
N VAL A 99 -3.49 10.67 -5.35
CA VAL A 99 -3.99 9.29 -5.23
C VAL A 99 -4.55 8.85 -6.58
N ASP A 100 -4.04 7.76 -7.13
CA ASP A 100 -4.37 7.31 -8.49
C ASP A 100 -5.85 6.88 -8.64
N ASN A 101 -6.42 6.29 -7.60
CA ASN A 101 -7.83 5.87 -7.57
C ASN A 101 -8.71 6.74 -6.66
N TRP A 102 -8.40 8.03 -6.52
CA TRP A 102 -9.15 8.99 -5.70
C TRP A 102 -10.66 8.96 -5.98
N TYR A 103 -11.05 8.79 -7.25
CA TYR A 103 -12.44 8.76 -7.71
C TYR A 103 -13.21 7.54 -7.19
N GLU A 104 -12.56 6.38 -7.07
CA GLU A 104 -13.18 5.17 -6.48
C GLU A 104 -13.52 5.40 -5.01
N VAL A 105 -12.65 6.10 -4.27
CA VAL A 105 -12.87 6.46 -2.88
C VAL A 105 -14.02 7.46 -2.76
N THR A 106 -14.00 8.56 -3.51
CA THR A 106 -15.03 9.59 -3.42
C THR A 106 -16.40 9.07 -3.85
N ASP A 107 -16.47 8.22 -4.88
CA ASP A 107 -17.71 7.56 -5.30
C ASP A 107 -18.25 6.60 -4.23
N ALA A 108 -17.39 5.80 -3.63
CA ALA A 108 -17.79 4.84 -2.61
C ALA A 108 -18.35 5.50 -1.34
N VAL A 109 -17.78 6.65 -0.94
CA VAL A 109 -18.22 7.35 0.27
C VAL A 109 -19.36 8.36 0.04
N ARG A 110 -19.60 8.77 -1.20
CA ARG A 110 -20.63 9.76 -1.58
C ARG A 110 -22.05 9.46 -1.07
N PRO A 111 -22.54 8.22 -1.01
CA PRO A 111 -23.86 7.93 -0.45
C PRO A 111 -24.02 8.23 1.04
N TYR A 112 -22.91 8.45 1.76
CA TYR A 112 -22.88 8.66 3.20
C TYR A 112 -22.72 10.14 3.55
N ASN A 113 -23.03 10.50 4.80
CA ASN A 113 -22.97 11.86 5.31
C ASN A 113 -21.52 12.25 5.72
N ILE A 114 -20.60 12.31 4.74
CA ILE A 114 -19.22 12.72 5.01
C ILE A 114 -19.20 14.23 5.28
N ARG A 115 -18.68 14.63 6.41
CA ARG A 115 -18.63 16.05 6.80
C ARG A 115 -17.28 16.68 6.60
N LEU A 116 -16.22 15.86 6.62
CA LEU A 116 -14.86 16.35 6.39
C LEU A 116 -13.92 15.21 6.05
N PHE A 117 -13.02 15.43 5.09
CA PHE A 117 -11.77 14.72 4.97
C PHE A 117 -10.66 15.52 5.66
N ILE A 118 -9.91 14.88 6.55
CA ILE A 118 -8.74 15.44 7.21
C ILE A 118 -7.49 14.77 6.63
N GLY A 119 -6.58 15.57 6.09
CA GLY A 119 -5.33 15.10 5.49
C GLY A 119 -4.10 15.92 5.89
N GLY A 120 -2.95 15.53 5.37
CA GLY A 120 -1.64 16.15 5.60
C GLY A 120 -0.84 16.33 4.31
N HIS A 121 0.29 15.68 4.20
CA HIS A 121 1.20 15.55 3.05
C HIS A 121 1.92 16.83 2.62
N TYR A 122 1.20 17.92 2.36
CA TYR A 122 1.80 19.17 1.85
C TYR A 122 2.40 20.08 2.92
N HIS A 123 2.35 19.71 4.18
CA HIS A 123 2.90 20.46 5.33
C HIS A 123 2.37 21.89 5.44
N ARG A 124 1.18 22.18 4.89
CA ARG A 124 0.54 23.49 4.94
C ARG A 124 -0.98 23.36 5.00
N ASN A 125 -1.61 24.36 5.60
CA ASN A 125 -3.05 24.44 5.65
C ASN A 125 -3.64 24.71 4.26
N ARG A 126 -4.62 23.89 3.85
CA ARG A 126 -5.42 24.08 2.64
C ARG A 126 -6.86 23.68 2.90
N ASP A 127 -7.80 24.47 2.43
CA ASP A 127 -9.20 24.11 2.26
C ASP A 127 -9.39 23.55 0.86
N LEU A 128 -9.92 22.35 0.74
CA LEU A 128 -10.05 21.61 -0.50
C LEU A 128 -11.48 21.07 -0.67
N ARG A 129 -11.79 20.67 -1.90
CA ARG A 129 -12.99 19.92 -2.22
C ARG A 129 -12.58 18.68 -3.01
N TYR A 130 -12.91 17.51 -2.46
CA TYR A 130 -12.66 16.21 -3.08
C TYR A 130 -13.92 15.79 -3.82
N ASP A 131 -14.04 16.13 -5.10
CA ASP A 131 -15.24 15.92 -5.91
C ASP A 131 -16.52 16.45 -5.18
N GLY A 132 -16.43 17.67 -4.63
CA GLY A 132 -17.51 18.33 -3.87
C GLY A 132 -17.51 18.05 -2.36
N ILE A 133 -16.85 17.02 -1.88
CA ILE A 133 -16.78 16.71 -0.44
C ILE A 133 -15.77 17.63 0.25
N PRO A 134 -16.12 18.26 1.39
CA PRO A 134 -15.20 19.12 2.12
C PRO A 134 -13.93 18.40 2.58
N GLY A 135 -12.78 19.02 2.40
CA GLY A 135 -11.50 18.48 2.85
C GLY A 135 -10.54 19.53 3.34
N VAL A 136 -9.68 19.19 4.25
CA VAL A 136 -8.61 20.05 4.73
C VAL A 136 -7.29 19.31 4.75
N LEU A 137 -6.23 20.00 4.37
CA LEU A 137 -4.87 19.55 4.66
C LEU A 137 -4.33 20.40 5.81
N MET A 138 -3.68 19.72 6.73
CA MET A 138 -3.06 20.36 7.88
C MET A 138 -1.56 20.58 7.66
N ARG A 139 -1.06 21.66 8.24
CA ARG A 139 0.38 21.84 8.38
C ARG A 139 1.01 20.68 9.16
N SER A 140 2.30 20.46 8.95
CA SER A 140 3.05 19.53 9.78
C SER A 140 3.30 20.10 11.19
N ASN A 141 3.66 19.23 12.12
CA ASN A 141 4.11 19.65 13.46
C ASN A 141 5.54 20.22 13.48
N LEU A 142 6.24 20.14 12.34
CA LEU A 142 7.59 20.70 12.21
C LEU A 142 7.59 22.21 12.45
N CYS A 143 8.74 22.71 12.88
CA CYS A 143 8.94 24.15 13.05
C CYS A 143 8.89 24.86 11.69
N ASP A 144 8.21 26.00 11.65
CA ASP A 144 8.31 26.93 10.54
C ASP A 144 9.69 27.64 10.54
N LYS A 145 9.92 28.53 9.59
CA LYS A 145 11.17 29.30 9.48
C LYS A 145 11.51 30.11 10.73
N ASP A 146 10.53 30.44 11.55
CA ASP A 146 10.66 31.14 12.83
C ASP A 146 10.91 30.20 14.04
N GLY A 147 11.11 28.91 13.79
CA GLY A 147 11.41 27.90 14.81
C GLY A 147 10.22 27.45 15.66
N LYS A 148 8.99 27.87 15.34
CA LYS A 148 7.81 27.53 16.13
C LYS A 148 7.04 26.35 15.56
N PRO A 149 6.91 25.23 16.27
CA PRO A 149 6.06 24.12 15.90
C PRO A 149 4.57 24.45 16.14
N GLY A 150 3.67 23.65 15.58
CA GLY A 150 2.25 23.83 15.79
C GLY A 150 1.45 22.63 15.32
N TYR A 151 0.15 22.64 15.65
CA TYR A 151 -0.79 21.57 15.34
C TYR A 151 -2.17 22.11 14.99
N GLY A 152 -3.04 21.26 14.45
CA GLY A 152 -4.42 21.56 14.15
C GLY A 152 -5.35 21.29 15.34
N ILE A 153 -6.37 22.14 15.49
CA ILE A 153 -7.48 21.91 16.40
C ILE A 153 -8.77 21.94 15.59
N TYR A 154 -9.63 20.95 15.83
CA TYR A 154 -10.95 20.84 15.24
C TYR A 154 -11.99 21.02 16.34
N GLU A 155 -12.76 22.08 16.28
CA GLU A 155 -13.91 22.30 17.15
C GLU A 155 -15.17 21.90 16.42
N ILE A 156 -15.81 20.83 16.85
CA ILE A 156 -17.02 20.30 16.26
C ILE A 156 -18.17 20.65 17.20
N THR A 157 -19.12 21.44 16.70
CA THR A 157 -20.34 21.82 17.38
C THR A 157 -21.55 21.10 16.76
N LYS A 158 -22.75 21.43 17.18
CA LYS A 158 -23.99 20.94 16.58
C LYS A 158 -24.14 21.34 15.10
N ASP A 159 -23.66 22.53 14.75
CA ASP A 159 -23.98 23.18 13.47
C ASP A 159 -22.74 23.42 12.59
N SER A 160 -21.54 23.25 13.11
CA SER A 160 -20.30 23.59 12.38
C SER A 160 -19.06 22.83 12.85
N ILE A 161 -18.10 22.70 11.93
CA ILE A 161 -16.72 22.34 12.21
C ILE A 161 -15.87 23.59 11.99
N ARG A 162 -15.08 23.97 12.99
CA ARG A 162 -14.10 25.07 12.89
C ARG A 162 -12.70 24.50 13.01
N VAL A 163 -11.83 24.92 12.11
CA VAL A 163 -10.45 24.42 12.01
C VAL A 163 -9.48 25.53 12.38
N TYR A 164 -8.63 25.24 13.34
CA TYR A 164 -7.65 26.19 13.86
C TYR A 164 -6.23 25.64 13.69
N THR A 165 -5.28 26.54 13.61
CA THR A 165 -3.86 26.28 13.88
C THR A 165 -3.52 26.81 15.26
N GLN A 166 -2.88 25.97 16.07
CA GLN A 166 -2.26 26.34 17.36
C GLN A 166 -0.76 26.28 17.20
N ARG A 167 -0.07 27.40 17.31
CA ARG A 167 1.39 27.45 17.40
C ARG A 167 1.80 27.57 18.86
N ILE A 168 2.94 27.00 19.20
CA ILE A 168 3.45 27.07 20.58
C ILE A 168 3.68 28.54 20.99
N GLY A 169 3.10 28.94 22.11
CA GLY A 169 3.19 30.30 22.63
C GLY A 169 2.32 31.35 21.93
N GLU A 170 1.44 30.95 21.01
CA GLU A 170 0.53 31.87 20.30
C GLU A 170 -0.94 31.47 20.54
N PRO A 171 -1.89 32.41 20.44
CA PRO A 171 -3.31 32.05 20.46
C PRO A 171 -3.68 31.23 19.22
N LYS A 172 -4.65 30.32 19.37
CA LYS A 172 -5.17 29.56 18.23
C LYS A 172 -5.80 30.51 17.20
N LYS A 173 -5.57 30.24 15.90
CA LYS A 173 -6.09 31.04 14.79
C LYS A 173 -6.97 30.16 13.91
N GLN A 174 -8.24 30.56 13.76
CA GLN A 174 -9.15 29.92 12.81
C GLN A 174 -8.74 30.23 11.37
N TRP A 175 -8.79 29.21 10.49
CA TRP A 175 -8.47 29.40 9.08
C TRP A 175 -9.46 28.67 8.13
N ALA A 176 -10.28 27.74 8.63
CA ALA A 176 -11.33 27.11 7.87
C ALA A 176 -12.58 26.88 8.75
N GLY A 177 -13.71 26.67 8.10
CA GLY A 177 -14.98 26.35 8.76
C GLY A 177 -15.98 25.74 7.78
N PHE A 178 -16.78 24.77 8.27
CA PHE A 178 -17.74 24.01 7.49
C PHE A 178 -19.07 23.95 8.23
N SER A 179 -20.17 24.19 7.51
CA SER A 179 -21.51 23.98 8.04
C SER A 179 -21.81 22.49 8.14
N LEU A 180 -22.49 22.08 9.21
CA LEU A 180 -23.03 20.71 9.37
C LEU A 180 -24.50 20.60 8.95
N THR A 181 -25.12 21.73 8.60
CA THR A 181 -26.52 21.81 8.17
C THR A 181 -26.68 21.83 6.65
N GLU A 182 -25.60 22.13 5.92
CA GLU A 182 -25.60 22.16 4.46
C GLU A 182 -25.15 20.84 3.85
N SER A 183 -25.68 20.49 2.68
CA SER A 183 -25.18 19.39 1.86
C SER A 183 -24.09 19.90 0.92
N TYR A 184 -22.93 19.24 0.90
CA TYR A 184 -21.81 19.60 0.04
C TYR A 184 -21.68 18.71 -1.19
N TYR A 185 -22.59 17.73 -1.33
CA TYR A 185 -22.41 16.65 -2.31
C TYR A 185 -22.96 16.94 -3.69
N GLU A 186 -23.61 18.06 -3.87
CA GLU A 186 -24.07 18.40 -5.21
C GLU A 186 -22.86 18.70 -6.09
N ARG A 187 -22.69 17.83 -7.08
CA ARG A 187 -21.82 18.11 -8.21
C ARG A 187 -22.41 19.33 -8.92
N ASN A 188 -21.90 20.53 -8.66
CA ASN A 188 -22.33 21.78 -9.29
C ASN A 188 -22.06 21.78 -10.80
N GLY A 189 -22.59 20.81 -11.57
CA GLY A 189 -22.51 20.70 -13.01
C GLY A 189 -21.12 20.50 -13.61
N LYS A 190 -20.07 20.56 -12.81
CA LYS A 190 -18.68 20.26 -13.19
C LYS A 190 -18.22 19.03 -12.41
N ALA A 191 -18.54 17.86 -12.93
CA ALA A 191 -17.86 16.64 -12.48
C ALA A 191 -16.35 16.89 -12.60
N GLU A 192 -15.60 16.66 -11.54
CA GLU A 192 -14.15 16.52 -11.66
C GLU A 192 -13.86 15.45 -12.72
N LYS A 193 -12.84 15.67 -13.53
CA LYS A 193 -12.52 14.74 -14.61
C LYS A 193 -12.03 13.44 -13.99
N TYR A 194 -12.75 12.36 -14.23
CA TYR A 194 -12.22 11.01 -14.03
C TYR A 194 -11.00 10.81 -14.93
N PRO A 195 -10.07 9.91 -14.55
CA PRO A 195 -8.96 9.56 -15.39
C PRO A 195 -9.44 9.17 -16.81
N ASP A 196 -8.78 9.69 -17.83
CA ASP A 196 -9.09 9.36 -19.22
C ASP A 196 -8.36 8.08 -19.63
N PHE A 197 -9.11 7.01 -19.77
CA PHE A 197 -8.61 5.70 -20.26
C PHE A 197 -8.75 5.53 -21.78
N SER A 198 -9.03 6.59 -22.55
CA SER A 198 -9.25 6.51 -24.00
C SER A 198 -8.04 5.99 -24.76
N VAL A 199 -6.83 6.09 -24.20
CA VAL A 199 -5.60 5.50 -24.75
C VAL A 199 -5.74 4.00 -25.04
N ASN A 200 -6.57 3.31 -24.29
CA ASN A 200 -6.83 1.87 -24.53
C ASN A 200 -7.45 1.60 -25.91
N LYS A 201 -8.12 2.60 -26.52
CA LYS A 201 -8.70 2.51 -27.87
C LYS A 201 -7.63 2.54 -28.97
N GLU A 202 -6.43 3.02 -28.67
CA GLU A 202 -5.31 3.04 -29.61
C GLU A 202 -4.69 1.64 -29.84
N TYR A 203 -5.08 0.68 -28.99
CA TYR A 203 -4.57 -0.70 -29.03
C TYR A 203 -5.70 -1.72 -29.29
N PRO A 204 -6.42 -1.64 -30.42
CA PRO A 204 -7.59 -2.51 -30.69
C PRO A 204 -7.23 -4.00 -30.87
N GLN A 205 -5.94 -4.29 -31.06
CA GLN A 205 -5.39 -5.65 -31.12
C GLN A 205 -5.33 -6.31 -29.73
N VAL A 206 -5.26 -5.52 -28.66
CA VAL A 206 -5.29 -6.03 -27.28
C VAL A 206 -6.73 -6.31 -26.92
N LYS A 207 -7.05 -7.58 -26.71
CA LYS A 207 -8.39 -8.04 -26.35
C LYS A 207 -8.38 -8.67 -24.99
N GLU A 208 -9.35 -8.27 -24.18
CA GLU A 208 -9.63 -8.94 -22.92
C GLU A 208 -9.99 -10.40 -23.19
N GLN A 209 -9.30 -11.33 -22.50
CA GLN A 209 -9.65 -12.74 -22.52
C GLN A 209 -10.56 -13.09 -21.33
N TRP A 210 -10.24 -12.56 -20.17
CA TRP A 210 -11.02 -12.68 -18.94
C TRP A 210 -10.57 -11.64 -17.91
N ILE A 211 -11.45 -11.33 -16.97
CA ILE A 211 -11.16 -10.51 -15.79
C ILE A 211 -11.60 -11.26 -14.55
N THR A 212 -10.73 -11.33 -13.54
CA THR A 212 -11.08 -11.80 -12.21
C THR A 212 -10.91 -10.65 -11.20
N LYS A 213 -12.01 -10.26 -10.55
CA LYS A 213 -11.99 -9.24 -9.51
C LYS A 213 -11.65 -9.90 -8.19
N THR A 214 -10.45 -9.65 -7.66
CA THR A 214 -9.98 -10.22 -6.39
C THR A 214 -10.54 -9.49 -5.19
N GLY A 215 -10.86 -8.20 -5.32
CA GLY A 215 -11.32 -7.34 -4.24
C GLY A 215 -10.23 -6.99 -3.21
N VAL A 216 -8.96 -7.23 -3.55
CA VAL A 216 -7.78 -6.91 -2.71
C VAL A 216 -6.68 -6.29 -3.57
N GLY A 217 -5.78 -5.54 -2.95
CA GLY A 217 -4.63 -4.93 -3.63
C GLY A 217 -3.67 -5.99 -4.18
N ILE A 218 -3.15 -5.76 -5.39
CA ILE A 218 -2.14 -6.58 -6.04
C ILE A 218 -0.99 -5.67 -6.45
N TYR A 219 0.22 -5.96 -5.97
CA TYR A 219 1.42 -5.18 -6.25
C TYR A 219 2.43 -5.92 -7.13
N CYS A 220 2.36 -7.24 -7.17
CA CYS A 220 3.27 -8.08 -7.95
C CYS A 220 2.81 -8.26 -9.41
N SER A 221 3.75 -8.56 -10.29
CA SER A 221 3.44 -9.06 -11.62
C SER A 221 3.04 -10.54 -11.56
N PRO A 222 2.21 -11.01 -12.52
CA PRO A 222 1.89 -12.43 -12.60
C PRO A 222 3.08 -13.27 -13.04
N ALA A 223 3.22 -14.49 -12.48
CA ALA A 223 4.08 -15.52 -13.02
C ALA A 223 3.22 -16.56 -13.77
N VAL A 224 3.74 -17.08 -14.88
CA VAL A 224 3.00 -18.02 -15.73
C VAL A 224 3.84 -19.26 -16.00
N GLU A 225 3.28 -20.43 -15.78
CA GLU A 225 3.83 -21.71 -16.24
C GLU A 225 2.71 -22.60 -16.76
N LYS A 226 2.87 -23.08 -18.01
CA LYS A 226 1.90 -23.94 -18.70
C LYS A 226 0.51 -23.28 -18.77
N ASP A 227 -0.47 -23.84 -18.06
CA ASP A 227 -1.87 -23.46 -18.04
C ASP A 227 -2.28 -22.63 -16.81
N LYS A 228 -1.31 -22.16 -16.00
CA LYS A 228 -1.54 -21.46 -14.74
C LYS A 228 -0.88 -20.10 -14.66
N VAL A 229 -1.59 -19.19 -13.97
CA VAL A 229 -1.12 -17.86 -13.59
C VAL A 229 -1.07 -17.79 -12.08
N PHE A 230 0.05 -17.33 -11.52
CA PHE A 230 0.28 -17.21 -10.08
C PHE A 230 0.38 -15.74 -9.70
N ILE A 231 -0.40 -15.30 -8.71
CA ILE A 231 -0.47 -13.92 -8.23
C ILE A 231 -0.45 -13.90 -6.71
N GLY A 232 0.42 -13.07 -6.14
CA GLY A 232 0.40 -12.68 -4.74
C GLY A 232 -0.50 -11.48 -4.48
N ASP A 233 -1.07 -11.37 -3.28
CA ASP A 233 -1.92 -10.26 -2.91
C ASP A 233 -1.57 -9.62 -1.56
N ASP A 234 -2.19 -8.48 -1.28
CA ASP A 234 -1.97 -7.67 -0.08
C ASP A 234 -2.47 -8.34 1.22
N MET A 235 -3.31 -9.35 1.10
CA MET A 235 -3.79 -10.15 2.24
C MET A 235 -2.92 -11.40 2.51
N GLY A 236 -1.82 -11.54 1.76
CA GLY A 236 -0.87 -12.64 1.92
C GLY A 236 -1.26 -13.94 1.23
N TYR A 237 -2.17 -13.88 0.27
CA TYR A 237 -2.49 -15.08 -0.50
C TYR A 237 -1.67 -15.14 -1.79
N LEU A 238 -1.09 -16.30 -2.06
CA LEU A 238 -0.69 -16.70 -3.39
C LEU A 238 -1.82 -17.53 -4.00
N THR A 239 -2.38 -17.07 -5.11
CA THR A 239 -3.47 -17.76 -5.82
C THR A 239 -3.01 -18.20 -7.19
N ALA A 240 -3.29 -19.45 -7.55
CA ALA A 240 -3.15 -19.93 -8.91
C ALA A 240 -4.50 -19.86 -9.63
N TYR A 241 -4.47 -19.28 -10.81
CA TYR A 241 -5.62 -19.18 -11.71
C TYR A 241 -5.38 -20.00 -12.99
N ALA A 242 -6.44 -20.55 -13.55
CA ALA A 242 -6.38 -21.15 -14.88
C ALA A 242 -6.13 -20.05 -15.93
N LEU A 243 -5.09 -20.20 -16.75
CA LEU A 243 -4.72 -19.22 -17.79
C LEU A 243 -5.83 -19.02 -18.81
N LYS A 244 -6.64 -20.04 -19.08
CA LYS A 244 -7.68 -20.00 -20.11
C LYS A 244 -8.93 -19.17 -19.75
N ASP A 245 -9.31 -19.11 -18.46
CA ASP A 245 -10.60 -18.57 -18.03
C ASP A 245 -10.56 -17.80 -16.70
N GLY A 246 -9.39 -17.65 -16.07
CA GLY A 246 -9.20 -16.91 -14.83
C GLY A 246 -9.83 -17.55 -13.58
N LYS A 247 -10.25 -18.81 -13.65
CA LYS A 247 -10.79 -19.51 -12.48
C LYS A 247 -9.68 -19.80 -11.47
N ALA A 248 -9.94 -19.51 -10.20
CA ALA A 248 -9.05 -19.89 -9.12
C ALA A 248 -8.98 -21.43 -9.00
N LEU A 249 -7.77 -21.96 -9.02
CA LEU A 249 -7.50 -23.40 -8.93
C LEU A 249 -7.17 -23.81 -7.50
N TRP A 250 -6.31 -23.05 -6.86
CA TRP A 250 -5.93 -23.21 -5.46
C TRP A 250 -5.42 -21.90 -4.89
N ARG A 251 -5.33 -21.84 -3.57
CA ARG A 251 -4.91 -20.67 -2.82
C ARG A 251 -4.09 -21.10 -1.60
N PHE A 252 -2.95 -20.46 -1.40
CA PHE A 252 -2.10 -20.65 -0.23
C PHE A 252 -2.02 -19.33 0.54
N GLN A 253 -2.06 -19.36 1.86
CA GLN A 253 -1.95 -18.17 2.71
C GLN A 253 -0.60 -18.16 3.43
N SER A 254 0.20 -17.12 3.21
CA SER A 254 1.33 -16.71 4.04
C SER A 254 0.87 -15.87 5.23
N GLY A 255 1.77 -15.54 6.15
CA GLY A 255 1.42 -14.79 7.36
C GLY A 255 1.13 -13.30 7.14
N LYS A 256 1.67 -12.69 6.06
CA LYS A 256 1.51 -11.28 5.71
C LYS A 256 1.51 -11.10 4.19
N ARG A 257 1.41 -9.84 3.72
CA ARG A 257 1.30 -9.48 2.30
C ARG A 257 2.42 -10.05 1.42
N ILE A 258 2.06 -10.36 0.17
CA ILE A 258 2.99 -10.79 -0.89
C ILE A 258 3.09 -9.64 -1.89
N VAL A 259 4.21 -8.96 -1.88
CA VAL A 259 4.45 -7.77 -2.72
C VAL A 259 5.39 -8.10 -3.88
N GLY A 260 6.41 -8.92 -3.61
CA GLY A 260 7.37 -9.35 -4.61
C GLY A 260 6.75 -10.28 -5.66
N THR A 261 7.16 -10.11 -6.91
CA THR A 261 6.71 -10.99 -8.01
C THR A 261 7.19 -12.41 -7.77
N PRO A 262 6.29 -13.41 -7.76
CA PRO A 262 6.67 -14.81 -7.66
C PRO A 262 7.39 -15.28 -8.94
N ALA A 263 8.11 -16.38 -8.85
CA ALA A 263 8.63 -17.08 -10.02
C ALA A 263 8.21 -18.55 -9.98
N VAL A 264 8.02 -19.14 -11.15
CA VAL A 264 7.64 -20.55 -11.29
C VAL A 264 8.49 -21.22 -12.34
N SER A 265 8.99 -22.40 -12.04
CA SER A 265 9.73 -23.25 -12.97
C SER A 265 9.67 -24.71 -12.51
N GLU A 266 9.57 -25.63 -13.47
CA GLU A 266 9.60 -27.09 -13.23
C GLU A 266 8.55 -27.54 -12.19
N GLY A 267 7.38 -26.87 -12.19
CA GLY A 267 6.28 -27.22 -11.29
C GLY A 267 6.44 -26.72 -9.84
N ILE A 268 7.40 -25.84 -9.57
CA ILE A 268 7.60 -25.23 -8.26
C ILE A 268 7.44 -23.71 -8.39
N VAL A 269 6.59 -23.11 -7.56
CA VAL A 269 6.45 -21.65 -7.44
C VAL A 269 7.16 -21.19 -6.17
N VAL A 270 8.00 -20.15 -6.31
CA VAL A 270 8.76 -19.52 -5.22
C VAL A 270 8.36 -18.05 -5.09
N PHE A 271 8.17 -17.59 -3.86
CA PHE A 271 7.84 -16.18 -3.56
C PHE A 271 8.32 -15.79 -2.16
N GLY A 272 8.49 -14.48 -1.97
CA GLY A 272 8.75 -13.87 -0.67
C GLY A 272 7.47 -13.27 -0.06
N SER A 273 7.42 -13.19 1.26
CA SER A 273 6.32 -12.56 2.00
C SER A 273 6.85 -11.60 3.08
N ALA A 274 6.05 -10.61 3.43
CA ALA A 274 6.36 -9.68 4.50
C ALA A 274 6.32 -10.31 5.91
N ASP A 275 6.02 -11.59 6.03
CA ASP A 275 6.11 -12.38 7.27
C ASP A 275 7.53 -12.94 7.54
N CYS A 276 8.54 -12.39 6.85
CA CYS A 276 9.95 -12.79 6.98
C CYS A 276 10.20 -14.24 6.50
N LYS A 277 9.52 -14.67 5.44
CA LYS A 277 9.71 -16.02 4.87
C LYS A 277 9.76 -16.00 3.35
N ILE A 278 10.55 -16.94 2.82
CA ILE A 278 10.54 -17.33 1.42
C ILE A 278 9.88 -18.70 1.36
N TYR A 279 8.95 -18.87 0.44
CA TYR A 279 8.13 -20.07 0.28
C TYR A 279 8.39 -20.77 -1.05
N GLY A 280 8.44 -22.08 -1.02
CA GLY A 280 8.38 -22.94 -2.20
C GLY A 280 7.14 -23.81 -2.13
N LEU A 281 6.28 -23.73 -3.15
CA LEU A 281 5.05 -24.52 -3.23
C LEU A 281 5.04 -25.39 -4.49
N ASN A 282 4.33 -26.51 -4.43
CA ASN A 282 3.96 -27.26 -5.60
C ASN A 282 2.99 -26.45 -6.47
N ALA A 283 3.40 -26.10 -7.68
CA ALA A 283 2.64 -25.27 -8.59
C ALA A 283 1.31 -25.90 -9.06
N GLN A 284 1.18 -27.25 -8.97
CA GLN A 284 -0.03 -27.95 -9.38
C GLN A 284 -1.17 -27.84 -8.37
N ASN A 285 -0.87 -27.90 -7.08
CA ASN A 285 -1.87 -28.04 -6.01
C ASN A 285 -1.73 -27.04 -4.85
N GLY A 286 -0.68 -26.19 -4.83
CA GLY A 286 -0.43 -25.21 -3.79
C GLY A 286 0.11 -25.77 -2.48
N ASN A 287 0.47 -27.04 -2.42
CA ASN A 287 1.04 -27.63 -1.20
C ASN A 287 2.42 -27.03 -0.91
N LEU A 288 2.63 -26.70 0.37
CA LEU A 288 3.92 -26.23 0.87
C LEU A 288 4.98 -27.34 0.74
N LEU A 289 6.10 -27.04 0.10
CA LEU A 289 7.25 -27.92 -0.01
C LEU A 289 8.31 -27.56 1.02
N TRP A 290 8.62 -26.27 1.14
CA TRP A 290 9.63 -25.76 2.06
C TRP A 290 9.42 -24.27 2.37
N THR A 291 10.07 -23.82 3.46
CA THR A 291 10.22 -22.41 3.81
C THR A 291 11.66 -22.11 4.16
N VAL A 292 12.11 -20.89 3.87
CA VAL A 292 13.36 -20.30 4.36
C VAL A 292 13.01 -19.06 5.16
N GLU A 293 13.44 -19.00 6.41
CA GLU A 293 13.24 -17.85 7.27
C GLU A 293 14.30 -16.78 7.02
N THR A 294 13.89 -15.52 7.13
CA THR A 294 14.72 -14.34 7.04
C THR A 294 14.53 -13.50 8.30
N SER A 295 15.50 -12.64 8.64
CA SER A 295 15.35 -11.77 9.83
C SER A 295 14.45 -10.57 9.60
N GLU A 296 14.16 -10.22 8.33
CA GLU A 296 13.33 -9.10 7.93
C GLU A 296 12.43 -9.48 6.76
N PRO A 297 11.40 -8.71 6.44
CA PRO A 297 10.47 -8.96 5.35
C PRO A 297 11.12 -9.23 3.99
N VAL A 298 10.48 -10.07 3.19
CA VAL A 298 10.91 -10.40 1.84
C VAL A 298 9.98 -9.75 0.83
N LEU A 299 10.37 -8.57 0.36
CA LEU A 299 9.59 -7.75 -0.58
C LEU A 299 10.12 -7.86 -2.02
N GLY A 300 11.29 -8.45 -2.20
CA GLY A 300 11.96 -8.62 -3.49
C GLY A 300 11.26 -9.64 -4.38
N ALA A 301 11.37 -9.42 -5.70
CA ALA A 301 10.91 -10.39 -6.69
C ALA A 301 11.91 -11.54 -6.86
N VAL A 302 11.40 -12.71 -7.25
CA VAL A 302 12.19 -13.92 -7.48
C VAL A 302 12.56 -14.06 -8.96
N THR A 303 13.76 -14.57 -9.23
CA THR A 303 14.13 -15.14 -10.53
C THR A 303 14.57 -16.59 -10.32
N ILE A 304 14.03 -17.52 -11.10
CA ILE A 304 14.44 -18.93 -11.11
C ILE A 304 15.24 -19.20 -12.38
N ASP A 305 16.38 -19.85 -12.22
CA ASP A 305 17.18 -20.36 -13.33
C ASP A 305 17.81 -21.71 -12.94
N ASN A 306 17.63 -22.71 -13.78
CA ASN A 306 18.18 -24.07 -13.62
C ASN A 306 18.01 -24.63 -12.19
N GLY A 307 16.78 -24.67 -11.68
CA GLY A 307 16.46 -25.22 -10.36
C GLY A 307 17.01 -24.39 -9.18
N THR A 308 17.36 -23.12 -9.40
CA THR A 308 17.85 -22.21 -8.37
C THR A 308 17.02 -20.94 -8.37
N ALA A 309 16.45 -20.58 -7.22
CA ALA A 309 15.77 -19.31 -6.99
C ALA A 309 16.77 -18.27 -6.44
N TYR A 310 16.76 -17.10 -7.02
CA TYR A 310 17.57 -15.94 -6.64
C TYR A 310 16.67 -14.84 -6.10
N ILE A 311 16.91 -14.40 -4.86
CA ILE A 311 16.04 -13.45 -4.17
C ILE A 311 16.78 -12.62 -3.14
N GLY A 312 16.46 -11.34 -3.06
CA GLY A 312 16.89 -10.44 -2.01
C GLY A 312 15.78 -10.18 -0.98
N ALA A 313 16.14 -9.72 0.21
CA ALA A 313 15.22 -9.37 1.27
C ALA A 313 15.60 -8.05 1.96
N SER A 314 14.73 -7.57 2.86
CA SER A 314 14.98 -6.38 3.66
C SER A 314 16.06 -6.59 4.74
N ASP A 315 16.45 -7.83 5.00
CA ASP A 315 17.56 -8.20 5.89
C ASP A 315 18.96 -7.98 5.28
N HIS A 316 19.05 -7.19 4.20
CA HIS A 316 20.29 -6.85 3.51
C HIS A 316 21.02 -8.06 2.91
N THR A 317 20.30 -9.16 2.72
CA THR A 317 20.88 -10.42 2.28
C THR A 317 20.31 -10.87 0.94
N PHE A 318 21.17 -11.30 0.05
CA PHE A 318 20.79 -11.91 -1.22
C PHE A 318 21.10 -13.41 -1.17
N ARG A 319 20.18 -14.25 -1.67
CA ARG A 319 20.25 -15.73 -1.53
C ARG A 319 20.04 -16.42 -2.85
N ALA A 320 20.78 -17.54 -3.03
CA ALA A 320 20.49 -18.55 -4.04
C ALA A 320 19.99 -19.81 -3.32
N ILE A 321 18.81 -20.29 -3.69
CA ILE A 321 18.09 -21.35 -3.00
C ILE A 321 17.74 -22.45 -3.99
N ASN A 322 18.00 -23.69 -3.64
CA ASN A 322 17.55 -24.86 -4.40
C ASN A 322 16.01 -24.93 -4.38
N THR A 323 15.37 -24.86 -5.55
CA THR A 323 13.91 -24.83 -5.64
C THR A 323 13.24 -26.13 -5.17
N CYS A 324 13.91 -27.27 -5.25
CA CYS A 324 13.32 -28.56 -4.88
C CYS A 324 13.17 -28.76 -3.38
N ASN A 325 14.12 -28.24 -2.57
CA ASN A 325 14.19 -28.56 -1.13
C ASN A 325 14.38 -27.36 -0.21
N GLY A 326 14.53 -26.13 -0.76
CA GLY A 326 14.75 -24.91 0.03
C GLY A 326 16.17 -24.76 0.59
N GLU A 327 17.11 -25.62 0.21
CA GLU A 327 18.50 -25.52 0.66
C GLU A 327 19.16 -24.24 0.11
N ILE A 328 19.77 -23.46 1.00
CA ILE A 328 20.54 -22.28 0.63
C ILE A 328 21.87 -22.71 0.03
N LYS A 329 22.07 -22.50 -1.27
CA LYS A 329 23.32 -22.81 -1.97
C LYS A 329 24.43 -21.85 -1.60
N TRP A 330 24.09 -20.55 -1.53
CA TRP A 330 24.98 -19.50 -1.07
C TRP A 330 24.18 -18.25 -0.62
N THR A 331 24.84 -17.43 0.15
CA THR A 331 24.31 -16.18 0.70
C THR A 331 25.33 -15.06 0.50
N PHE A 332 24.88 -13.88 0.10
CA PHE A 332 25.68 -12.68 0.01
C PHE A 332 25.14 -11.61 0.98
N THR A 333 25.98 -11.16 1.92
CA THR A 333 25.64 -10.24 3.00
C THR A 333 26.30 -8.85 2.86
N GLY A 334 26.88 -8.56 1.69
CA GLY A 334 27.62 -7.31 1.44
C GLY A 334 26.75 -6.09 1.12
N VAL A 335 25.43 -6.20 1.17
CA VAL A 335 24.48 -5.14 0.81
C VAL A 335 24.20 -4.26 2.02
N LYS A 336 24.18 -2.94 1.82
CA LYS A 336 23.91 -1.97 2.90
C LYS A 336 22.47 -1.47 2.93
N GLY A 337 21.69 -1.76 1.90
CA GLY A 337 20.28 -1.42 1.78
C GLY A 337 19.43 -2.66 1.55
N TYR A 338 18.10 -2.55 1.74
CA TYR A 338 17.21 -3.65 1.42
C TYR A 338 17.05 -3.86 -0.09
N ILE A 339 16.66 -5.06 -0.48
CA ILE A 339 16.64 -5.53 -1.88
C ILE A 339 15.20 -5.85 -2.27
N GLU A 340 14.61 -5.00 -3.10
CA GLU A 340 13.23 -5.15 -3.62
C GLU A 340 13.20 -5.49 -5.12
N THR A 341 14.34 -5.40 -5.79
CA THR A 341 14.42 -5.58 -7.23
C THR A 341 14.28 -7.03 -7.66
N LYS A 342 13.83 -7.24 -8.92
CA LYS A 342 13.91 -8.54 -9.57
C LYS A 342 15.33 -8.74 -10.11
N PRO A 343 16.06 -9.79 -9.69
CA PRO A 343 17.41 -10.02 -10.17
C PRO A 343 17.43 -10.48 -11.64
N LEU A 344 18.41 -9.96 -12.38
CA LEU A 344 18.77 -10.47 -13.71
C LEU A 344 19.77 -11.61 -13.54
N VAL A 345 19.44 -12.78 -14.08
CA VAL A 345 20.32 -13.94 -14.07
C VAL A 345 20.81 -14.23 -15.49
N THR A 346 22.12 -14.36 -15.63
CA THR A 346 22.80 -14.76 -16.88
C THR A 346 23.44 -16.13 -16.71
N ASP A 347 24.20 -16.60 -17.71
CA ASP A 347 24.90 -17.89 -17.61
C ASP A 347 25.90 -17.94 -16.44
N SER A 348 26.55 -16.83 -16.11
CA SER A 348 27.60 -16.76 -15.09
C SER A 348 27.39 -15.76 -13.96
N LYS A 349 26.38 -14.87 -14.08
CA LYS A 349 26.19 -13.76 -13.14
C LYS A 349 24.77 -13.63 -12.67
N VAL A 350 24.64 -13.07 -11.46
CA VAL A 350 23.40 -12.55 -10.91
C VAL A 350 23.58 -11.05 -10.65
N ILE A 351 22.69 -10.22 -11.21
CA ILE A 351 22.79 -8.77 -11.13
C ILE A 351 21.51 -8.23 -10.50
N PHE A 352 21.64 -7.39 -9.48
CA PHE A 352 20.51 -6.76 -8.79
C PHE A 352 20.86 -5.38 -8.24
N GLY A 353 19.86 -4.53 -8.09
CA GLY A 353 19.98 -3.24 -7.42
C GLY A 353 19.50 -3.31 -5.97
N ALA A 354 20.06 -2.47 -5.11
CA ALA A 354 19.64 -2.31 -3.74
C ALA A 354 19.46 -0.82 -3.37
N TRP A 355 18.76 -0.57 -2.27
CA TRP A 355 18.45 0.79 -1.82
C TRP A 355 19.62 1.52 -1.11
N ASP A 356 20.83 0.96 -1.22
CA ASP A 356 22.11 1.65 -0.91
C ASP A 356 22.72 2.36 -2.14
N ASN A 357 21.92 2.60 -3.18
CA ASN A 357 22.32 3.20 -4.44
C ASN A 357 23.38 2.36 -5.21
N THR A 358 23.39 1.05 -5.00
CA THR A 358 24.39 0.17 -5.59
C THR A 358 23.74 -0.89 -6.47
N LEU A 359 24.33 -1.09 -7.66
CA LEU A 359 24.08 -2.24 -8.51
C LEU A 359 25.19 -3.27 -8.26
N TYR A 360 24.80 -4.45 -7.89
CA TYR A 360 25.70 -5.57 -7.59
C TYR A 360 25.71 -6.61 -8.70
N ALA A 361 26.86 -7.18 -8.99
CA ALA A 361 27.00 -8.37 -9.82
C ALA A 361 27.78 -9.42 -9.07
N LEU A 362 27.16 -10.57 -8.88
CA LEU A 362 27.72 -11.72 -8.18
C LEU A 362 28.00 -12.86 -9.16
N ASN A 363 28.97 -13.68 -8.83
CA ASN A 363 29.19 -14.96 -9.49
C ASN A 363 27.99 -15.88 -9.19
N LYS A 364 27.36 -16.40 -10.24
CA LYS A 364 26.15 -17.23 -10.12
C LYS A 364 26.40 -18.54 -9.35
N ALA A 365 27.58 -19.10 -9.43
CA ALA A 365 27.88 -20.41 -8.84
C ALA A 365 28.10 -20.34 -7.31
N ASP A 366 28.75 -19.27 -6.82
CA ASP A 366 29.23 -19.20 -5.44
C ASP A 366 28.83 -17.91 -4.69
N GLY A 367 28.14 -16.97 -5.36
CA GLY A 367 27.69 -15.73 -4.74
C GLY A 367 28.78 -14.69 -4.48
N ARG A 368 30.02 -14.93 -4.91
CA ARG A 368 31.13 -13.98 -4.74
C ARG A 368 30.87 -12.71 -5.54
N GLU A 369 31.11 -11.52 -4.94
CA GLU A 369 31.06 -10.23 -5.64
C GLU A 369 32.09 -10.21 -6.79
N LEU A 370 31.61 -9.96 -8.00
CA LEU A 370 32.44 -9.77 -9.19
C LEU A 370 32.74 -8.29 -9.39
N TRP A 371 31.73 -7.48 -9.30
CA TRP A 371 31.80 -6.02 -9.34
C TRP A 371 30.56 -5.40 -8.72
N LYS A 372 30.68 -4.15 -8.36
CA LYS A 372 29.55 -3.29 -8.01
C LYS A 372 29.72 -1.91 -8.64
N TRP A 373 28.61 -1.26 -8.86
CA TRP A 373 28.56 0.10 -9.35
C TRP A 373 27.74 0.96 -8.38
N THR A 374 28.35 2.02 -7.89
CA THR A 374 27.75 3.02 -7.00
C THR A 374 27.75 4.34 -7.75
N GLY A 375 26.64 4.77 -8.29
CA GLY A 375 26.63 5.95 -9.15
C GLY A 375 25.23 6.47 -9.45
N GLY A 376 24.25 6.08 -8.68
CA GLY A 376 22.95 6.71 -8.70
C GLY A 376 23.06 8.16 -8.20
N LEU A 377 22.46 9.11 -8.95
CA LEU A 377 22.41 10.53 -8.59
C LEU A 377 21.62 10.75 -7.31
#